data_89a1545bb8b6771c116fba5445300b8f
#
_entry.id   89a1545bb8b6771c116fba5445300b8f
#
_cell.length_a   1.000
_cell.length_b   1.000
_cell.length_c   1.000
_cell.angle_alpha   90.00
_cell.angle_beta   90.00
_cell.angle_gamma   90.00
#
_symmetry.space_group_name_H-M   'P 1'
#
loop_
_entity.id
_entity.type
_entity.pdbx_description
1 polymer ?
#
loop_
_entity_poly.entity_id
_entity_poly.type
_entity_poly.pdbx_seq_one_letter_code
_entity_poly.pdbx_strand_id
1 'polypeptide(L)'
;MTDPHPLVRTAHHRGITTLTLDSPANRNALSAALVAEFRDALDACGKDDTVRAVVLTHTGGTFCAGADLRDPPDPAALVALLRLLLELPKPVVARVTGHVRAGGLGLLGACDIAAAGPEATFALTEVRIGVAPAVISLTLRPRTDPRALARYYLTGERFGPAEAARIGLITDAGAEVDDVLAPVLDGLRRASPRALAETKHLLTAKVLENFDQDAGELTRLSSRLFASADAREGMTAFLERREPGWVL
;
A
#
# COMPACT_ATOMS: atom_id res chain seq x y z
N MET A 1 -2.39 24.42 -22.76
CA MET A 1 -2.17 23.79 -21.42
C MET A 1 -2.73 22.41 -21.55
N THR A 2 -1.89 21.39 -21.64
CA THR A 2 -2.33 20.00 -21.56
C THR A 2 -2.87 19.77 -20.16
N ASP A 3 -4.09 19.29 -20.01
CA ASP A 3 -4.63 18.87 -18.72
C ASP A 3 -3.62 17.92 -18.07
N PRO A 4 -3.32 18.11 -16.78
CA PRO A 4 -2.39 17.22 -16.09
C PRO A 4 -2.95 15.80 -16.16
N HIS A 5 -2.15 14.86 -16.61
CA HIS A 5 -2.53 13.45 -16.68
C HIS A 5 -2.85 12.96 -15.25
N PRO A 6 -4.01 12.35 -15.01
CA PRO A 6 -4.39 11.92 -13.67
C PRO A 6 -3.40 10.88 -13.12
N LEU A 7 -3.02 11.04 -11.86
CA LEU A 7 -2.09 10.12 -11.16
C LEU A 7 -2.80 8.81 -10.74
N VAL A 8 -4.14 8.83 -10.68
CA VAL A 8 -4.98 7.66 -10.41
C VAL A 8 -6.05 7.55 -11.49
N ARG A 9 -5.92 6.54 -12.36
CA ARG A 9 -6.95 6.27 -13.37
C ARG A 9 -8.03 5.35 -12.82
N THR A 10 -9.27 5.63 -13.20
CA THR A 10 -10.44 4.85 -12.79
C THR A 10 -11.08 4.21 -14.03
N ALA A 11 -11.38 2.91 -13.91
CA ALA A 11 -12.15 2.15 -14.88
C ALA A 11 -13.20 1.30 -14.15
N HIS A 12 -14.44 1.25 -14.66
CA HIS A 12 -15.52 0.47 -14.08
C HIS A 12 -15.99 -0.61 -15.04
N HIS A 13 -16.09 -1.85 -14.55
CA HIS A 13 -16.63 -2.95 -15.34
C HIS A 13 -17.34 -3.98 -14.44
N ARG A 14 -18.64 -4.21 -14.70
CA ARG A 14 -19.47 -5.24 -14.04
C ARG A 14 -19.34 -5.21 -12.51
N GLY A 15 -19.50 -4.04 -11.90
CA GLY A 15 -19.45 -3.87 -10.46
C GLY A 15 -18.04 -3.83 -9.85
N ILE A 16 -17.00 -3.96 -10.63
CA ILE A 16 -15.62 -3.80 -10.19
C ILE A 16 -15.06 -2.47 -10.69
N THR A 17 -14.61 -1.63 -9.78
CA THR A 17 -13.87 -0.41 -10.14
C THR A 17 -12.39 -0.66 -9.95
N THR A 18 -11.62 -0.48 -11.02
CA THR A 18 -10.16 -0.57 -11.00
C THR A 18 -9.58 0.83 -10.82
N LEU A 19 -8.83 1.02 -9.76
CA LEU A 19 -8.01 2.20 -9.51
C LEU A 19 -6.57 1.86 -9.85
N THR A 20 -6.02 2.55 -10.85
CA THR A 20 -4.67 2.31 -11.35
C THR A 20 -3.76 3.46 -10.96
N LEU A 21 -2.75 3.20 -10.14
CA LEU A 21 -1.67 4.17 -9.88
C LEU A 21 -0.90 4.38 -11.18
N ASP A 22 -0.91 5.61 -11.70
CA ASP A 22 -0.42 5.93 -13.04
C ASP A 22 0.59 7.09 -13.06
N SER A 23 1.63 6.93 -12.25
CA SER A 23 2.80 7.80 -12.23
C SER A 23 4.09 6.99 -12.41
N PRO A 24 4.27 6.27 -13.55
CA PRO A 24 5.40 5.36 -13.73
C PRO A 24 6.75 6.09 -13.77
N ALA A 25 6.79 7.37 -14.12
CA ALA A 25 8.00 8.18 -14.17
C ALA A 25 8.70 8.30 -12.80
N ASN A 26 7.93 8.39 -11.69
CA ASN A 26 8.45 8.34 -10.33
C ASN A 26 8.20 6.98 -9.65
N ARG A 27 7.86 5.95 -10.44
CA ARG A 27 7.58 4.57 -9.96
C ARG A 27 6.40 4.52 -8.98
N ASN A 28 5.36 5.31 -9.24
CA ASN A 28 4.17 5.39 -8.40
C ASN A 28 4.50 5.72 -6.93
N ALA A 29 5.51 6.57 -6.71
CA ALA A 29 5.83 7.05 -5.38
C ALA A 29 4.66 7.88 -4.82
N LEU A 30 4.41 7.73 -3.53
CA LEU A 30 3.35 8.43 -2.82
C LEU A 30 3.75 9.88 -2.61
N SER A 31 3.38 10.75 -3.55
CA SER A 31 3.41 12.21 -3.40
C SER A 31 2.13 12.69 -2.72
N ALA A 32 2.12 13.94 -2.25
CA ALA A 32 0.92 14.55 -1.69
C ALA A 32 -0.25 14.54 -2.69
N ALA A 33 0.03 14.82 -3.97
CA ALA A 33 -0.96 14.82 -5.04
C ALA A 33 -1.53 13.42 -5.29
N LEU A 34 -0.67 12.38 -5.41
CA LEU A 34 -1.13 11.01 -5.63
C LEU A 34 -1.99 10.51 -4.46
N VAL A 35 -1.60 10.81 -3.21
CA VAL A 35 -2.37 10.45 -2.02
C VAL A 35 -3.74 11.11 -2.02
N ALA A 36 -3.82 12.40 -2.42
CA ALA A 36 -5.08 13.13 -2.50
C ALA A 36 -6.00 12.55 -3.59
N GLU A 37 -5.51 12.36 -4.82
CA GLU A 37 -6.29 11.77 -5.92
C GLU A 37 -6.77 10.35 -5.59
N PHE A 38 -5.90 9.55 -4.96
CA PHE A 38 -6.27 8.19 -4.57
C PHE A 38 -7.37 8.16 -3.50
N ARG A 39 -7.29 9.04 -2.50
CA ARG A 39 -8.33 9.20 -1.50
C ARG A 39 -9.66 9.61 -2.14
N ASP A 40 -9.65 10.61 -3.02
CA ASP A 40 -10.86 11.10 -3.69
C ASP A 40 -11.50 10.01 -4.56
N ALA A 41 -10.69 9.19 -5.25
CA ALA A 41 -11.17 8.05 -6.04
C ALA A 41 -11.79 6.95 -5.15
N LEU A 42 -11.20 6.67 -3.97
CA LEU A 42 -11.77 5.72 -2.99
C LEU A 42 -13.09 6.24 -2.42
N ASP A 43 -13.16 7.52 -2.05
CA ASP A 43 -14.39 8.15 -1.56
C ASP A 43 -15.51 8.09 -2.61
N ALA A 44 -15.20 8.31 -3.88
CA ALA A 44 -16.16 8.15 -4.98
C ALA A 44 -16.65 6.69 -5.08
N CYS A 45 -15.74 5.70 -5.01
CA CYS A 45 -16.11 4.29 -5.01
C CYS A 45 -17.00 3.92 -3.81
N GLY A 46 -16.74 4.50 -2.64
CA GLY A 46 -17.54 4.24 -1.43
C GLY A 46 -18.99 4.68 -1.58
N LYS A 47 -19.23 5.81 -2.27
CA LYS A 47 -20.54 6.43 -2.49
C LYS A 47 -21.32 5.84 -3.67
N ASP A 48 -20.68 5.12 -4.56
CA ASP A 48 -21.30 4.56 -5.77
C ASP A 48 -21.89 3.17 -5.50
N ASP A 49 -23.21 3.07 -5.50
CA ASP A 49 -23.93 1.81 -5.27
C ASP A 49 -23.73 0.77 -6.38
N THR A 50 -23.25 1.17 -7.55
CA THR A 50 -22.89 0.25 -8.64
C THR A 50 -21.58 -0.47 -8.40
N VAL A 51 -20.70 0.07 -7.53
CA VAL A 51 -19.41 -0.54 -7.17
C VAL A 51 -19.61 -1.65 -6.14
N ARG A 52 -19.15 -2.83 -6.47
CA ARG A 52 -19.17 -4.02 -5.61
C ARG A 52 -17.86 -4.24 -4.89
N ALA A 53 -16.74 -4.00 -5.58
CA ALA A 53 -15.40 -4.07 -5.05
C ALA A 53 -14.47 -3.15 -5.83
N VAL A 54 -13.35 -2.80 -5.22
CA VAL A 54 -12.28 -1.99 -5.82
C VAL A 54 -11.07 -2.89 -6.07
N VAL A 55 -10.49 -2.82 -7.27
CA VAL A 55 -9.18 -3.39 -7.59
C VAL A 55 -8.16 -2.27 -7.62
N LEU A 56 -7.13 -2.35 -6.80
CA LEU A 56 -5.99 -1.46 -6.81
C LEU A 56 -4.85 -2.09 -7.61
N THR A 57 -4.38 -1.40 -8.64
CA THR A 57 -3.28 -1.84 -9.50
C THR A 57 -2.40 -0.67 -9.92
N HIS A 58 -1.49 -0.88 -10.87
CA HIS A 58 -0.50 0.12 -11.27
C HIS A 58 -0.13 0.02 -12.74
N THR A 59 0.46 1.09 -13.28
CA THR A 59 1.21 1.05 -14.54
C THR A 59 2.71 0.93 -14.29
N GLY A 60 3.44 0.50 -15.30
CA GLY A 60 4.90 0.32 -15.24
C GLY A 60 5.32 -0.89 -14.38
N GLY A 61 6.61 -1.02 -14.11
CA GLY A 61 7.21 -2.16 -13.39
C GLY A 61 7.21 -2.04 -11.87
N THR A 62 6.57 -1.02 -11.30
CA THR A 62 6.54 -0.78 -9.85
C THR A 62 5.11 -0.46 -9.42
N PHE A 63 4.58 -1.24 -8.50
CA PHE A 63 3.28 -0.97 -7.89
C PHE A 63 3.33 0.35 -7.10
N CYS A 64 4.30 0.47 -6.20
CA CYS A 64 4.54 1.69 -5.45
C CYS A 64 5.96 1.67 -4.87
N ALA A 65 6.70 2.78 -5.06
CA ALA A 65 8.08 2.92 -4.58
C ALA A 65 8.19 3.41 -3.13
N GLY A 66 7.08 3.61 -2.42
CA GLY A 66 7.04 4.25 -1.09
C GLY A 66 6.78 5.75 -1.18
N ALA A 67 7.13 6.50 -0.14
CA ALA A 67 6.98 7.95 -0.14
C ALA A 67 7.84 8.61 -1.24
N ASP A 68 7.31 9.62 -1.89
CA ASP A 68 8.12 10.46 -2.77
C ASP A 68 9.08 11.30 -1.92
N LEU A 69 10.39 11.03 -2.01
CA LEU A 69 11.39 11.69 -1.17
C LEU A 69 11.61 13.16 -1.54
N ARG A 70 11.10 13.61 -2.69
CA ARG A 70 11.16 15.01 -3.13
C ARG A 70 9.94 15.81 -2.70
N ASP A 71 8.79 15.15 -2.58
CA ASP A 71 7.50 15.71 -2.18
C ASP A 71 6.75 14.70 -1.29
N PRO A 72 7.28 14.39 -0.09
CA PRO A 72 6.68 13.38 0.76
C PRO A 72 5.29 13.83 1.24
N PRO A 73 4.31 12.91 1.29
CA PRO A 73 3.02 13.24 1.86
C PRO A 73 3.17 13.49 3.37
N ASP A 74 2.28 14.30 3.93
CA ASP A 74 2.12 14.37 5.38
C ASP A 74 1.84 12.95 5.91
N PRO A 75 2.58 12.47 6.93
CA PRO A 75 2.31 11.19 7.55
C PRO A 75 0.87 11.00 8.00
N ALA A 76 0.20 12.07 8.44
CA ALA A 76 -1.22 12.03 8.80
C ALA A 76 -2.12 11.77 7.58
N ALA A 77 -1.78 12.31 6.41
CA ALA A 77 -2.51 12.05 5.17
C ALA A 77 -2.37 10.58 4.74
N LEU A 78 -1.18 9.99 4.90
CA LEU A 78 -0.97 8.56 4.65
C LEU A 78 -1.75 7.70 5.64
N VAL A 79 -1.75 8.02 6.92
CA VAL A 79 -2.58 7.34 7.94
C VAL A 79 -4.05 7.38 7.56
N ALA A 80 -4.56 8.56 7.16
CA ALA A 80 -5.95 8.73 6.74
C ALA A 80 -6.29 7.89 5.50
N LEU A 81 -5.39 7.80 4.52
CA LEU A 81 -5.57 6.96 3.34
C LEU A 81 -5.61 5.47 3.70
N LEU A 82 -4.69 4.99 4.54
CA LEU A 82 -4.68 3.59 4.98
C LEU A 82 -5.95 3.24 5.78
N ARG A 83 -6.39 4.16 6.63
CA ARG A 83 -7.64 4.02 7.38
C ARG A 83 -8.85 3.95 6.45
N LEU A 84 -8.93 4.83 5.46
CA LEU A 84 -10.01 4.84 4.46
C LEU A 84 -10.11 3.51 3.70
N LEU A 85 -8.98 2.90 3.31
CA LEU A 85 -8.95 1.58 2.68
C LEU A 85 -9.60 0.50 3.56
N LEU A 86 -9.35 0.54 4.88
CA LEU A 86 -9.92 -0.40 5.85
C LEU A 86 -11.40 -0.13 6.12
N GLU A 87 -11.82 1.13 6.20
CA GLU A 87 -13.18 1.55 6.50
C GLU A 87 -14.12 1.54 5.28
N LEU A 88 -13.56 1.54 4.06
CA LEU A 88 -14.35 1.54 2.83
C LEU A 88 -15.37 0.39 2.86
N PRO A 89 -16.70 0.64 2.69
CA PRO A 89 -17.72 -0.41 2.76
C PRO A 89 -17.75 -1.31 1.52
N LYS A 90 -16.62 -1.40 0.84
CA LYS A 90 -16.39 -2.20 -0.37
C LYS A 90 -15.08 -2.96 -0.19
N PRO A 91 -15.00 -4.26 -0.51
CA PRO A 91 -13.73 -4.98 -0.54
C PRO A 91 -12.71 -4.31 -1.47
N VAL A 92 -11.46 -4.23 -1.02
CA VAL A 92 -10.33 -3.73 -1.81
C VAL A 92 -9.38 -4.89 -2.11
N VAL A 93 -9.12 -5.12 -3.37
CA VAL A 93 -8.29 -6.21 -3.89
C VAL A 93 -7.04 -5.61 -4.55
N ALA A 94 -5.85 -5.93 -4.06
CA ALA A 94 -4.62 -5.51 -4.70
C ALA A 94 -4.19 -6.51 -5.79
N ARG A 95 -3.95 -6.01 -7.00
CA ARG A 95 -3.38 -6.72 -8.14
C ARG A 95 -1.97 -6.21 -8.39
N VAL A 96 -0.97 -7.03 -8.09
CA VAL A 96 0.44 -6.62 -8.06
C VAL A 96 1.24 -7.38 -9.11
N THR A 97 1.74 -6.67 -10.12
CA THR A 97 2.61 -7.24 -11.17
C THR A 97 4.02 -6.66 -11.15
N GLY A 98 4.31 -5.78 -10.20
CA GLY A 98 5.59 -5.07 -10.11
C GLY A 98 6.09 -4.92 -8.67
N HIS A 99 7.16 -4.18 -8.51
CA HIS A 99 7.85 -4.01 -7.24
C HIS A 99 7.05 -3.17 -6.23
N VAL A 100 7.11 -3.55 -4.95
CA VAL A 100 6.46 -2.83 -3.85
C VAL A 100 7.51 -2.46 -2.80
N ARG A 101 7.55 -1.19 -2.40
CA ARG A 101 8.52 -0.68 -1.44
C ARG A 101 7.84 0.17 -0.37
N ALA A 102 8.35 0.08 0.84
CA ALA A 102 8.03 0.98 1.94
C ALA A 102 6.52 1.26 2.09
N GLY A 103 6.07 2.51 1.92
CA GLY A 103 4.66 2.91 1.97
C GLY A 103 3.71 2.07 1.10
N GLY A 104 4.21 1.52 -0.02
CA GLY A 104 3.44 0.62 -0.88
C GLY A 104 3.04 -0.68 -0.19
N LEU A 105 3.88 -1.21 0.72
CA LEU A 105 3.51 -2.37 1.54
C LEU A 105 2.40 -2.00 2.53
N GLY A 106 2.39 -0.76 3.03
CA GLY A 106 1.31 -0.25 3.86
C GLY A 106 -0.04 -0.27 3.13
N LEU A 107 -0.06 0.10 1.83
CA LEU A 107 -1.26 -0.02 1.00
C LEU A 107 -1.71 -1.47 0.86
N LEU A 108 -0.78 -2.42 0.62
CA LEU A 108 -1.11 -3.86 0.56
C LEU A 108 -1.69 -4.37 1.87
N GLY A 109 -1.08 -3.99 3.01
CA GLY A 109 -1.58 -4.34 4.34
C GLY A 109 -2.97 -3.77 4.65
N ALA A 110 -3.38 -2.69 3.98
CA ALA A 110 -4.72 -2.10 4.09
C ALA A 110 -5.74 -2.74 3.13
N CYS A 111 -5.31 -3.44 2.08
CA CYS A 111 -6.21 -4.18 1.20
C CYS A 111 -6.76 -5.43 1.89
N ASP A 112 -7.97 -5.85 1.53
CA ASP A 112 -8.62 -7.04 2.09
C ASP A 112 -8.04 -8.32 1.51
N ILE A 113 -7.72 -8.29 0.21
CA ILE A 113 -7.15 -9.40 -0.55
C ILE A 113 -6.02 -8.83 -1.41
N ALA A 114 -4.93 -9.55 -1.53
CA ALA A 114 -3.82 -9.16 -2.39
C ALA A 114 -3.24 -10.38 -3.12
N ALA A 115 -3.00 -10.24 -4.42
CA ALA A 115 -2.33 -11.25 -5.21
C ALA A 115 -1.17 -10.64 -6.01
N ALA A 116 -0.10 -11.42 -6.17
CA ALA A 116 1.08 -10.98 -6.87
C ALA A 116 1.56 -11.96 -7.94
N GLY A 117 2.01 -11.40 -9.07
CA GLY A 117 2.70 -12.13 -10.13
C GLY A 117 4.19 -12.37 -9.83
N PRO A 118 4.87 -13.20 -10.64
CA PRO A 118 6.23 -13.67 -10.36
C PRO A 118 7.30 -12.57 -10.37
N GLU A 119 7.07 -11.50 -11.12
CA GLU A 119 8.01 -10.37 -11.23
C GLU A 119 7.96 -9.42 -10.03
N ALA A 120 6.97 -9.56 -9.15
CA ALA A 120 6.84 -8.72 -7.97
C ALA A 120 7.96 -9.00 -6.97
N THR A 121 8.47 -7.94 -6.37
CA THR A 121 9.37 -8.03 -5.21
C THR A 121 8.98 -7.03 -4.16
N PHE A 122 9.20 -7.37 -2.91
CA PHE A 122 8.81 -6.61 -1.75
C PHE A 122 10.04 -6.24 -0.92
N ALA A 123 10.05 -5.04 -0.33
CA ALA A 123 11.08 -4.66 0.65
C ALA A 123 10.62 -3.47 1.51
N LEU A 124 10.98 -3.52 2.78
CA LEU A 124 10.78 -2.50 3.79
C LEU A 124 12.11 -1.76 3.98
N THR A 125 12.35 -0.77 3.11
CA THR A 125 13.68 -0.15 2.96
C THR A 125 13.91 1.05 3.88
N GLU A 126 13.00 1.35 4.77
CA GLU A 126 13.00 2.52 5.65
C GLU A 126 14.29 2.62 6.47
N VAL A 127 14.73 1.52 7.09
CA VAL A 127 15.95 1.51 7.91
C VAL A 127 17.21 1.83 7.12
N ARG A 128 17.20 1.60 5.81
CA ARG A 128 18.34 1.90 4.92
C ARG A 128 18.46 3.38 4.57
N ILE A 129 17.42 4.16 4.82
CA ILE A 129 17.40 5.61 4.62
C ILE A 129 17.26 6.39 5.94
N GLY A 130 17.56 5.74 7.07
CA GLY A 130 17.61 6.39 8.37
C GLY A 130 16.23 6.63 9.01
N VAL A 131 15.17 5.97 8.55
CA VAL A 131 13.83 6.06 9.15
C VAL A 131 13.29 4.68 9.55
N ALA A 132 12.19 4.65 10.29
CA ALA A 132 11.49 3.41 10.61
C ALA A 132 10.15 3.34 9.87
N PRO A 133 9.64 2.12 9.56
CA PRO A 133 8.35 1.91 8.92
C PRO A 133 7.18 2.17 9.89
N ALA A 134 7.12 3.38 10.49
CA ALA A 134 6.21 3.71 11.58
C ALA A 134 4.73 3.62 11.15
N VAL A 135 4.30 4.47 10.22
CA VAL A 135 2.90 4.56 9.79
C VAL A 135 2.40 3.23 9.22
N ILE A 136 3.18 2.59 8.35
CA ILE A 136 2.77 1.34 7.70
C ILE A 136 2.70 0.15 8.66
N SER A 137 3.30 0.26 9.84
CA SER A 137 3.18 -0.77 10.87
C SER A 137 1.74 -0.96 11.35
N LEU A 138 0.88 0.06 11.23
CA LEU A 138 -0.55 -0.01 11.54
C LEU A 138 -1.27 -1.09 10.73
N THR A 139 -0.91 -1.27 9.48
CA THR A 139 -1.54 -2.25 8.58
C THR A 139 -0.76 -3.56 8.46
N LEU A 140 0.56 -3.53 8.63
CA LEU A 140 1.42 -4.71 8.44
C LEU A 140 1.49 -5.62 9.66
N ARG A 141 1.68 -5.05 10.87
CA ARG A 141 1.79 -5.84 12.11
C ARG A 141 0.60 -6.77 12.36
N PRO A 142 -0.65 -6.35 12.13
CA PRO A 142 -1.80 -7.23 12.38
C PRO A 142 -1.97 -8.37 11.38
N ARG A 143 -1.33 -8.31 10.21
CA ARG A 143 -1.55 -9.25 9.10
C ARG A 143 -0.39 -10.20 8.84
N THR A 144 0.82 -9.85 9.29
CA THR A 144 2.04 -10.60 8.94
C THR A 144 2.59 -11.38 10.11
N ASP A 145 3.31 -12.46 9.80
CA ASP A 145 4.07 -13.22 10.80
C ASP A 145 5.09 -12.30 11.51
N PRO A 146 5.04 -12.17 12.86
CA PRO A 146 5.87 -11.21 13.58
C PRO A 146 7.38 -11.48 13.46
N ARG A 147 7.80 -12.74 13.35
CA ARG A 147 9.22 -13.10 13.21
C ARG A 147 9.76 -12.77 11.83
N ALA A 148 8.98 -13.06 10.79
CA ALA A 148 9.33 -12.69 9.43
C ALA A 148 9.34 -11.16 9.27
N LEU A 149 8.33 -10.48 9.82
CA LEU A 149 8.25 -9.02 9.77
C LEU A 149 9.48 -8.38 10.44
N ALA A 150 9.91 -8.88 11.61
CA ALA A 150 11.09 -8.38 12.30
C ALA A 150 12.35 -8.48 11.42
N ARG A 151 12.55 -9.59 10.71
CA ARG A 151 13.65 -9.77 9.76
C ARG A 151 13.63 -8.67 8.70
N TYR A 152 12.50 -8.52 7.99
CA TYR A 152 12.40 -7.59 6.87
C TYR A 152 12.40 -6.12 7.31
N TYR A 153 11.85 -5.80 8.48
CA TYR A 153 11.90 -4.46 9.07
C TYR A 153 13.32 -4.02 9.43
N LEU A 154 14.10 -4.92 10.03
CA LEU A 154 15.43 -4.60 10.53
C LEU A 154 16.52 -4.65 9.45
N THR A 155 16.33 -5.43 8.38
CA THR A 155 17.34 -5.59 7.33
C THR A 155 17.05 -4.83 6.06
N GLY A 156 15.78 -4.54 5.77
CA GLY A 156 15.35 -3.96 4.49
C GLY A 156 15.62 -4.88 3.30
N GLU A 157 15.84 -6.19 3.52
CA GLU A 157 16.11 -7.14 2.44
C GLU A 157 14.89 -7.35 1.55
N ARG A 158 15.14 -7.78 0.30
CA ARG A 158 14.09 -8.07 -0.67
C ARG A 158 13.61 -9.51 -0.53
N PHE A 159 12.30 -9.71 -0.75
CA PHE A 159 11.69 -11.03 -0.82
C PHE A 159 10.69 -11.11 -1.98
N GLY A 160 10.38 -12.33 -2.40
CA GLY A 160 9.50 -12.60 -3.53
C GLY A 160 8.06 -12.89 -3.14
N PRO A 161 7.18 -13.16 -4.14
CA PRO A 161 5.75 -13.38 -3.93
C PRO A 161 5.44 -14.60 -3.05
N ALA A 162 6.15 -15.70 -3.23
CA ALA A 162 5.93 -16.91 -2.43
C ALA A 162 6.18 -16.66 -0.93
N GLU A 163 7.24 -15.90 -0.60
CA GLU A 163 7.51 -15.51 0.78
C GLU A 163 6.49 -14.50 1.28
N ALA A 164 6.08 -13.54 0.44
CA ALA A 164 5.04 -12.57 0.79
C ALA A 164 3.70 -13.25 1.17
N ALA A 165 3.32 -14.30 0.43
CA ALA A 165 2.15 -15.12 0.76
C ALA A 165 2.37 -15.92 2.04
N ARG A 166 3.53 -16.58 2.18
CA ARG A 166 3.86 -17.37 3.37
C ARG A 166 3.78 -16.59 4.68
N ILE A 167 4.22 -15.32 4.66
CA ILE A 167 4.21 -14.45 5.85
C ILE A 167 2.88 -13.71 6.07
N GLY A 168 1.90 -13.85 5.19
CA GLY A 168 0.59 -13.21 5.28
C GLY A 168 0.54 -11.76 4.76
N LEU A 169 1.59 -11.28 4.08
CA LEU A 169 1.57 -9.93 3.47
C LEU A 169 0.60 -9.85 2.29
N ILE A 170 0.52 -10.92 1.50
CA ILE A 170 -0.46 -11.08 0.42
C ILE A 170 -1.24 -12.37 0.62
N THR A 171 -2.40 -12.47 -0.04
CA THR A 171 -3.27 -13.65 0.05
C THR A 171 -2.71 -14.81 -0.75
N ASP A 172 -2.24 -14.52 -1.97
CA ASP A 172 -1.79 -15.57 -2.91
C ASP A 172 -0.75 -15.04 -3.91
N ALA A 173 -0.04 -15.96 -4.55
CA ALA A 173 0.92 -15.69 -5.60
C ALA A 173 0.72 -16.69 -6.74
N GLY A 174 0.77 -16.24 -7.99
CA GLY A 174 0.59 -17.09 -9.15
C GLY A 174 1.38 -16.62 -10.37
N ALA A 175 1.53 -17.51 -11.34
CA ALA A 175 2.19 -17.18 -12.61
C ALA A 175 1.43 -16.07 -13.35
N GLU A 176 0.09 -16.21 -13.40
CA GLU A 176 -0.81 -15.21 -13.95
C GLU A 176 -1.70 -14.66 -12.83
N VAL A 177 -1.45 -13.43 -12.41
CA VAL A 177 -2.16 -12.81 -11.29
C VAL A 177 -3.67 -12.66 -11.55
N ASP A 178 -4.04 -12.51 -12.82
CA ASP A 178 -5.44 -12.38 -13.22
C ASP A 178 -6.21 -13.69 -13.04
N ASP A 179 -5.56 -14.83 -13.28
CA ASP A 179 -6.16 -16.16 -13.05
C ASP A 179 -6.37 -16.41 -11.55
N VAL A 180 -5.45 -15.95 -10.70
CA VAL A 180 -5.60 -16.00 -9.23
C VAL A 180 -6.79 -15.15 -8.77
N LEU A 181 -6.94 -13.95 -9.34
CA LEU A 181 -7.98 -13.01 -8.91
C LEU A 181 -9.35 -13.26 -9.55
N ALA A 182 -9.44 -13.94 -10.69
CA ALA A 182 -10.70 -14.15 -11.39
C ALA A 182 -11.78 -14.80 -10.50
N PRO A 183 -11.54 -15.91 -9.78
CA PRO A 183 -12.54 -16.52 -8.90
C PRO A 183 -12.89 -15.61 -7.71
N VAL A 184 -11.94 -14.83 -7.19
CA VAL A 184 -12.16 -13.86 -6.11
C VAL A 184 -13.14 -12.78 -6.57
N LEU A 185 -12.88 -12.15 -7.70
CA LEU A 185 -13.73 -11.10 -8.24
C LEU A 185 -15.12 -11.60 -8.64
N ASP A 186 -15.21 -12.83 -9.15
CA ASP A 186 -16.50 -13.45 -9.42
C ASP A 186 -17.29 -13.72 -8.13
N GLY A 187 -16.65 -14.21 -7.09
CA GLY A 187 -17.23 -14.36 -5.76
C GLY A 187 -17.76 -13.03 -5.19
N LEU A 188 -16.98 -11.96 -5.29
CA LEU A 188 -17.38 -10.62 -4.83
C LEU A 188 -18.58 -10.08 -5.62
N ARG A 189 -18.66 -10.32 -6.93
CA ARG A 189 -19.80 -9.92 -7.76
C ARG A 189 -21.11 -10.62 -7.34
N ARG A 190 -21.04 -11.84 -6.86
CA ARG A 190 -22.19 -12.65 -6.44
C ARG A 190 -22.65 -12.36 -5.02
N ALA A 191 -21.83 -11.69 -4.21
CA ALA A 191 -22.13 -11.41 -2.83
C ALA A 191 -23.03 -10.17 -2.68
N SER A 192 -23.84 -10.14 -1.62
CA SER A 192 -24.66 -8.97 -1.26
C SER A 192 -23.78 -7.79 -0.87
N PRO A 193 -24.03 -6.56 -1.37
CA PRO A 193 -23.25 -5.38 -1.01
C PRO A 193 -23.20 -5.12 0.50
N ARG A 194 -24.36 -5.20 1.14
CA ARG A 194 -24.48 -4.99 2.59
C ARG A 194 -23.74 -6.07 3.38
N ALA A 195 -23.86 -7.33 2.96
CA ALA A 195 -23.14 -8.41 3.63
C ALA A 195 -21.63 -8.29 3.47
N LEU A 196 -21.14 -7.83 2.31
CA LEU A 196 -19.72 -7.54 2.09
C LEU A 196 -19.21 -6.42 3.02
N ALA A 197 -19.97 -5.32 3.13
CA ALA A 197 -19.62 -4.20 3.99
C ALA A 197 -19.54 -4.63 5.48
N GLU A 198 -20.56 -5.34 5.97
CA GLU A 198 -20.57 -5.83 7.35
C GLU A 198 -19.47 -6.87 7.61
N THR A 199 -19.22 -7.78 6.66
CA THR A 199 -18.14 -8.76 6.77
C THR A 199 -16.77 -8.08 6.82
N LYS A 200 -16.53 -7.09 5.95
CA LYS A 200 -15.30 -6.32 6.00
C LYS A 200 -15.15 -5.59 7.33
N HIS A 201 -16.19 -4.96 7.83
CA HIS A 201 -16.16 -4.31 9.14
C HIS A 201 -15.74 -5.28 10.26
N LEU A 202 -16.28 -6.50 10.29
CA LEU A 202 -15.87 -7.54 11.24
C LEU A 202 -14.37 -7.89 11.12
N LEU A 203 -13.87 -8.00 9.89
CA LEU A 203 -12.47 -8.36 9.62
C LEU A 203 -11.48 -7.24 9.96
N THR A 204 -11.90 -5.97 9.81
CA THR A 204 -11.02 -4.81 10.01
C THR A 204 -11.13 -4.18 11.40
N ALA A 205 -12.14 -4.53 12.19
CA ALA A 205 -12.42 -3.92 13.50
C ALA A 205 -11.19 -3.87 14.41
N LYS A 206 -10.46 -4.98 14.54
CA LYS A 206 -9.27 -5.04 15.41
C LYS A 206 -8.10 -4.20 14.89
N VAL A 207 -7.95 -4.12 13.57
CA VAL A 207 -6.92 -3.25 12.95
C VAL A 207 -7.27 -1.78 13.19
N LEU A 208 -8.54 -1.41 13.07
CA LEU A 208 -9.01 -0.04 13.31
C LEU A 208 -8.86 0.39 14.78
N GLU A 209 -9.07 -0.51 15.75
CA GLU A 209 -8.73 -0.23 17.15
C GLU A 209 -7.23 0.14 17.32
N ASN A 210 -6.32 -0.55 16.62
CA ASN A 210 -4.90 -0.20 16.66
C ASN A 210 -4.63 1.19 16.03
N PHE A 211 -5.37 1.56 14.97
CA PHE A 211 -5.31 2.93 14.44
C PHE A 211 -5.73 3.97 15.48
N ASP A 212 -6.82 3.73 16.21
CA ASP A 212 -7.31 4.65 17.24
C ASP A 212 -6.29 4.83 18.37
N GLN A 213 -5.59 3.76 18.74
CA GLN A 213 -4.60 3.76 19.82
C GLN A 213 -3.25 4.35 19.40
N ASP A 214 -2.71 3.90 18.24
CA ASP A 214 -1.30 4.07 17.90
C ASP A 214 -1.05 5.14 16.82
N ALA A 215 -2.05 5.49 15.98
CA ALA A 215 -1.82 6.33 14.81
C ALA A 215 -1.20 7.69 15.14
N GLY A 216 -1.65 8.33 16.22
CA GLY A 216 -1.13 9.64 16.63
C GLY A 216 0.35 9.59 17.05
N GLU A 217 0.77 8.56 17.76
CA GLU A 217 2.17 8.36 18.16
C GLU A 217 3.04 8.02 16.94
N LEU A 218 2.59 7.09 16.10
CA LEU A 218 3.34 6.66 14.92
C LEU A 218 3.47 7.76 13.87
N THR A 219 2.47 8.65 13.74
CA THR A 219 2.56 9.86 12.93
C THR A 219 3.66 10.78 13.45
N ARG A 220 3.66 11.07 14.76
CA ARG A 220 4.71 11.90 15.38
C ARG A 220 6.09 11.28 15.26
N LEU A 221 6.20 9.95 15.44
CA LEU A 221 7.45 9.22 15.24
C LEU A 221 7.96 9.35 13.81
N SER A 222 7.09 9.15 12.83
CA SER A 222 7.43 9.29 11.41
C SER A 222 7.96 10.70 11.11
N SER A 223 7.21 11.75 11.49
CA SER A 223 7.62 13.15 11.28
C SER A 223 8.98 13.45 11.93
N ARG A 224 9.20 13.01 13.16
CA ARG A 224 10.46 13.20 13.87
C ARG A 224 11.64 12.50 13.19
N LEU A 225 11.44 11.26 12.71
CA LEU A 225 12.49 10.51 12.03
C LEU A 225 12.83 11.14 10.68
N PHE A 226 11.85 11.53 9.86
CA PHE A 226 12.11 12.21 8.58
C PHE A 226 12.83 13.54 8.75
N ALA A 227 12.68 14.23 9.89
CA ALA A 227 13.41 15.45 10.22
C ALA A 227 14.83 15.21 10.77
N SER A 228 15.24 13.97 11.01
CA SER A 228 16.52 13.62 11.62
C SER A 228 17.72 13.83 10.70
N ALA A 229 18.92 13.84 11.28
CA ALA A 229 20.18 13.88 10.55
C ALA A 229 20.39 12.59 9.74
N ASP A 230 20.04 11.43 10.34
CA ASP A 230 20.18 10.12 9.71
C ASP A 230 19.28 10.01 8.46
N ALA A 231 18.03 10.51 8.54
CA ALA A 231 17.15 10.53 7.38
C ALA A 231 17.68 11.43 6.26
N ARG A 232 18.23 12.62 6.61
CA ARG A 232 18.86 13.49 5.61
C ARG A 232 20.02 12.81 4.91
N GLU A 233 20.92 12.18 5.66
CA GLU A 233 22.05 11.43 5.09
C GLU A 233 21.54 10.25 4.24
N GLY A 234 20.66 9.41 4.77
CA GLY A 234 20.18 8.24 4.07
C GLY A 234 19.41 8.56 2.79
N MET A 235 18.55 9.58 2.81
CA MET A 235 17.83 10.04 1.61
C MET A 235 18.79 10.66 0.58
N THR A 236 19.78 11.46 1.02
CA THR A 236 20.79 12.03 0.14
C THR A 236 21.61 10.93 -0.51
N ALA A 237 22.14 9.99 0.28
CA ALA A 237 22.91 8.87 -0.20
C ALA A 237 22.12 8.02 -1.24
N PHE A 238 20.83 7.76 -0.97
CA PHE A 238 19.96 7.05 -1.90
C PHE A 238 19.78 7.81 -3.23
N LEU A 239 19.56 9.12 -3.20
CA LEU A 239 19.39 9.94 -4.41
C LEU A 239 20.68 10.04 -5.20
N GLU A 240 21.84 10.12 -4.53
CA GLU A 240 23.18 10.16 -5.11
C GLU A 240 23.71 8.78 -5.51
N ARG A 241 22.98 7.71 -5.22
CA ARG A 241 23.36 6.31 -5.50
C ARG A 241 24.71 5.93 -4.86
N ARG A 242 24.97 6.40 -3.65
CA ARG A 242 26.11 6.03 -2.79
C ARG A 242 25.63 5.33 -1.52
N GLU A 243 26.55 4.72 -0.82
CA GLU A 243 26.29 4.19 0.52
C GLU A 243 26.21 5.34 1.54
N PRO A 244 25.29 5.29 2.52
CA PRO A 244 25.25 6.23 3.62
C PRO A 244 26.42 6.04 4.59
N GLY A 245 26.78 7.09 5.32
CA GLY A 245 27.98 7.13 6.15
C GLY A 245 28.04 6.15 7.34
N TRP A 246 26.95 5.42 7.62
CA TRP A 246 26.93 4.38 8.67
C TRP A 246 27.21 2.97 8.13
N VAL A 247 27.42 2.78 6.84
CA VAL A 247 27.79 1.47 6.29
C VAL A 247 29.24 1.17 6.67
N LEU A 248 29.48 0.00 7.29
CA LEU A 248 30.77 -0.46 7.78
C LEU A 248 31.46 -1.38 6.79
#